data_c4c629e1a8580cd9b3e03c49f9279836
#
_entry.id   c4c629e1a8580cd9b3e03c49f9279836
#
_cell.length_a   1.000
_cell.length_b   1.000
_cell.length_c   1.000
_cell.angle_alpha   90.00
_cell.angle_beta   90.00
_cell.angle_gamma   90.00
#
_symmetry.space_group_name_H-M   'P 1'
#
loop_
_entity.id
_entity.type
_entity.pdbx_description
1 polymer ?
#
loop_
_entity_poly.entity_id
_entity_poly.type
_entity_poly.pdbx_seq_one_letter_code
_entity_poly.pdbx_strand_id
1 'polypeptide(L)'
;MDLKYLILMIAFATVEINVTESRQNDKRRWKNDKIYSHYVNICDIQDRGSKVHCYCESIKIKTATKADCWVFNGGIAEDDPFWSNFYSQPKIEKLTFNVRADGGLTYIPAKVIVRLERLQYLNIQYANIYSIPSFAFTNSTTLREITLPKNKIAKLEKMSFAHLIMLSNVSLVENQISELKRDVFYVLPNLQRLYLSKNIISVLHDGCFKHLNNLIKLDLDNNQLTVVIRENFQGLSNLITLDMRNNKLTMIGDLAFAELWSLQELYLDGNEIEFISERGFGGLTQLRKLSLADNKLGTLDDGVLDDIQKLNVLDLRNNNLETLKQEAVQNVLENMKSNYALISLDGNKLTCDCRLSWLHKLRNETKSKRVKASLSRLNCIMDSKTNVGTLKIEKPQKAIQGSYKKEMDYEEEEFEEKHYDDAMQDQETDNDDTKIEYKRKLLEIPTEMLPCPNRLIYEASFSPPTQDEVKYYKTSSSHMLVATTVNLLLSVLAIL
;
A
#
# COMPACT_ATOMS: atom_id res chain seq x y z
N MET A 1 38.67 -3.62 -15.59
CA MET A 1 37.77 -4.66 -15.06
C MET A 1 38.34 -5.05 -13.70
N ASP A 2 37.64 -4.65 -12.62
CA ASP A 2 38.19 -4.75 -11.28
C ASP A 2 38.36 -6.23 -10.85
N LEU A 3 39.49 -6.54 -10.26
CA LEU A 3 39.85 -7.87 -9.73
C LEU A 3 38.76 -8.44 -8.79
N LYS A 4 38.05 -7.56 -8.10
CA LYS A 4 36.87 -7.88 -7.26
C LYS A 4 35.71 -8.47 -8.07
N TYR A 5 35.46 -7.94 -9.28
CA TYR A 5 34.42 -8.48 -10.17
C TYR A 5 34.81 -9.88 -10.71
N LEU A 6 36.09 -10.08 -11.00
CA LEU A 6 36.58 -11.39 -11.48
C LEU A 6 36.45 -12.45 -10.38
N ILE A 7 36.79 -12.10 -9.13
CA ILE A 7 36.64 -13.00 -7.97
C ILE A 7 35.18 -13.33 -7.69
N LEU A 8 34.26 -12.32 -7.80
CA LEU A 8 32.83 -12.57 -7.66
C LEU A 8 32.29 -13.49 -8.77
N MET A 9 32.71 -13.29 -10.01
CA MET A 9 32.29 -14.14 -11.14
C MET A 9 32.82 -15.57 -11.00
N ILE A 10 34.06 -15.76 -10.50
CA ILE A 10 34.62 -17.09 -10.23
C ILE A 10 33.91 -17.75 -9.05
N ALA A 11 33.58 -17.02 -7.99
CA ALA A 11 32.79 -17.54 -6.88
C ALA A 11 31.37 -17.92 -7.32
N PHE A 12 30.71 -17.13 -8.21
CA PHE A 12 29.43 -17.49 -8.80
C PHE A 12 29.51 -18.72 -9.69
N ALA A 13 30.54 -18.82 -10.55
CA ALA A 13 30.74 -19.98 -11.40
C ALA A 13 31.02 -21.28 -10.58
N THR A 14 31.73 -21.17 -9.48
CA THR A 14 31.99 -22.33 -8.58
C THR A 14 30.72 -22.74 -7.81
N VAL A 15 29.87 -21.80 -7.42
CA VAL A 15 28.57 -22.11 -6.80
C VAL A 15 27.61 -22.75 -7.83
N GLU A 16 27.58 -22.27 -9.07
CA GLU A 16 26.78 -22.88 -10.15
C GLU A 16 27.28 -24.29 -10.50
N ILE A 17 28.61 -24.50 -10.57
CA ILE A 17 29.21 -25.82 -10.83
C ILE A 17 28.86 -26.78 -9.69
N ASN A 18 29.02 -26.38 -8.42
CA ASN A 18 28.68 -27.22 -7.27
C ASN A 18 27.16 -27.54 -7.19
N VAL A 19 26.31 -26.62 -7.56
CA VAL A 19 24.83 -26.84 -7.61
C VAL A 19 24.45 -27.75 -8.78
N THR A 20 25.12 -27.62 -9.96
CA THR A 20 24.88 -28.51 -11.11
C THR A 20 25.46 -29.91 -10.89
N GLU A 21 26.63 -30.04 -10.24
CA GLU A 21 27.19 -31.35 -9.84
C GLU A 21 26.35 -32.04 -8.76
N SER A 22 25.85 -31.28 -7.77
CA SER A 22 24.90 -31.81 -6.79
C SER A 22 23.62 -32.33 -7.47
N ARG A 23 23.06 -31.57 -8.41
CA ARG A 23 21.88 -31.98 -9.20
C ARG A 23 22.17 -33.19 -10.11
N GLN A 24 23.34 -33.28 -10.71
CA GLN A 24 23.73 -34.44 -11.54
C GLN A 24 24.03 -35.67 -10.69
N ASN A 25 24.63 -35.50 -9.52
CA ASN A 25 24.89 -36.61 -8.59
C ASN A 25 23.58 -37.13 -7.98
N ASP A 26 22.64 -36.27 -7.64
CA ASP A 26 21.31 -36.68 -7.24
C ASP A 26 20.56 -37.42 -8.38
N LYS A 27 20.64 -36.93 -9.62
CA LYS A 27 20.03 -37.61 -10.78
C LYS A 27 20.72 -38.98 -11.10
N ARG A 28 22.02 -39.09 -10.87
CA ARG A 28 22.75 -40.38 -11.03
C ARG A 28 22.45 -41.34 -9.90
N ARG A 29 22.37 -40.89 -8.67
CA ARG A 29 21.96 -41.68 -7.49
C ARG A 29 20.53 -42.20 -7.67
N TRP A 30 19.66 -41.44 -8.28
CA TRP A 30 18.28 -41.80 -8.64
C TRP A 30 18.18 -42.96 -9.67
N LYS A 31 19.13 -43.06 -10.62
CA LYS A 31 19.12 -44.16 -11.60
C LYS A 31 19.63 -45.47 -11.06
N ASN A 32 20.40 -45.46 -9.97
CA ASN A 32 21.00 -46.66 -9.40
C ASN A 32 20.26 -47.21 -8.16
N ASP A 33 19.48 -46.42 -7.48
CA ASP A 33 18.68 -46.91 -6.35
C ASP A 33 17.36 -47.52 -6.82
N LYS A 34 17.44 -48.81 -7.19
CA LYS A 34 16.28 -49.70 -7.27
C LYS A 34 15.66 -50.02 -5.88
N ILE A 35 15.85 -49.17 -4.91
CA ILE A 35 15.14 -49.20 -3.66
C ILE A 35 13.92 -48.33 -3.86
N TYR A 36 12.82 -48.91 -4.35
CA TYR A 36 11.48 -48.34 -4.18
C TYR A 36 11.17 -48.36 -2.68
N SER A 37 11.73 -47.42 -1.94
CA SER A 37 11.17 -47.04 -0.65
C SER A 37 9.74 -46.61 -0.92
N HIS A 38 8.77 -47.26 -0.28
CA HIS A 38 7.34 -46.94 -0.43
C HIS A 38 7.08 -45.52 0.06
N TYR A 39 7.14 -44.55 -0.84
CA TYR A 39 6.63 -43.21 -0.51
C TYR A 39 5.16 -43.32 -0.23
N VAL A 40 4.74 -42.90 0.95
CA VAL A 40 3.32 -42.80 1.28
C VAL A 40 2.71 -41.75 0.36
N ASN A 41 1.56 -42.06 -0.23
CA ASN A 41 0.86 -41.09 -1.06
C ASN A 41 0.36 -39.94 -0.18
N ILE A 42 0.86 -38.71 -0.39
CA ILE A 42 0.46 -37.54 0.39
C ILE A 42 -1.03 -37.23 0.31
N CYS A 43 -1.71 -37.67 -0.74
CA CYS A 43 -3.14 -37.48 -0.98
C CYS A 43 -4.02 -38.59 -0.35
N ASP A 44 -3.41 -39.60 0.26
CA ASP A 44 -4.09 -40.74 0.85
C ASP A 44 -3.37 -41.21 2.14
N ILE A 45 -3.18 -40.30 3.06
CA ILE A 45 -2.53 -40.58 4.35
C ILE A 45 -3.59 -41.14 5.31
N GLN A 46 -3.48 -42.42 5.63
CA GLN A 46 -4.40 -43.10 6.52
C GLN A 46 -4.05 -42.99 8.01
N ASP A 47 -2.78 -42.67 8.31
CA ASP A 47 -2.30 -42.49 9.68
C ASP A 47 -2.87 -41.23 10.32
N ARG A 48 -3.77 -41.38 11.29
CA ARG A 48 -4.36 -40.28 12.07
C ARG A 48 -3.34 -39.54 12.95
N GLY A 49 -2.20 -40.13 13.23
CA GLY A 49 -1.08 -39.53 13.98
C GLY A 49 -0.18 -38.69 13.11
N SER A 50 -0.35 -38.69 11.78
CA SER A 50 0.46 -37.90 10.87
C SER A 50 0.33 -36.41 11.18
N LYS A 51 1.46 -35.72 11.17
CA LYS A 51 1.53 -34.27 11.42
C LYS A 51 1.09 -33.43 10.24
N VAL A 52 0.99 -34.02 9.04
CA VAL A 52 0.56 -33.34 7.82
C VAL A 52 -0.43 -34.22 7.08
N HIS A 53 -1.57 -33.65 6.73
CA HIS A 53 -2.57 -34.30 5.86
C HIS A 53 -2.84 -33.40 4.65
N CYS A 54 -2.77 -33.97 3.45
CA CYS A 54 -3.02 -33.27 2.21
C CYS A 54 -4.31 -33.77 1.55
N TYR A 55 -5.17 -32.84 1.20
CA TYR A 55 -6.37 -33.08 0.41
C TYR A 55 -6.07 -32.67 -1.03
N CYS A 56 -6.13 -33.62 -1.93
CA CYS A 56 -5.86 -33.44 -3.34
C CYS A 56 -7.12 -33.63 -4.17
N GLU A 57 -7.15 -33.03 -5.36
CA GLU A 57 -8.24 -33.25 -6.32
C GLU A 57 -8.28 -34.69 -6.84
N SER A 58 -7.17 -35.41 -6.75
CA SER A 58 -7.06 -36.82 -7.12
C SER A 58 -6.16 -37.55 -6.13
N ILE A 59 -6.64 -38.67 -5.61
CA ILE A 59 -5.88 -39.56 -4.72
C ILE A 59 -4.95 -40.52 -5.47
N LYS A 60 -5.07 -40.58 -6.81
CA LYS A 60 -4.23 -41.46 -7.61
C LYS A 60 -2.79 -40.94 -7.67
N ILE A 61 -1.82 -41.81 -7.44
CA ILE A 61 -0.38 -41.47 -7.47
C ILE A 61 -0.02 -40.81 -8.81
N LYS A 62 0.80 -39.75 -8.75
CA LYS A 62 1.32 -38.97 -9.89
C LYS A 62 0.26 -38.26 -10.74
N THR A 63 -0.94 -38.02 -10.21
CA THR A 63 -2.00 -37.36 -10.98
C THR A 63 -2.43 -36.03 -10.42
N ALA A 64 -2.29 -35.79 -9.11
CA ALA A 64 -2.75 -34.54 -8.48
C ALA A 64 -1.99 -33.33 -9.02
N THR A 65 -2.73 -32.28 -9.37
CA THR A 65 -2.19 -30.96 -9.76
C THR A 65 -2.37 -29.94 -8.65
N LYS A 66 -3.26 -30.22 -7.68
CA LYS A 66 -3.52 -29.38 -6.52
C LYS A 66 -3.47 -30.19 -5.24
N ALA A 67 -2.88 -29.61 -4.19
CA ALA A 67 -2.84 -30.19 -2.87
C ALA A 67 -3.02 -29.09 -1.81
N ASP A 68 -4.00 -29.30 -0.93
CA ASP A 68 -4.25 -28.46 0.26
C ASP A 68 -3.85 -29.26 1.50
N CYS A 69 -2.72 -28.92 2.07
CA CYS A 69 -2.10 -29.63 3.19
C CYS A 69 -2.35 -28.89 4.50
N TRP A 70 -2.71 -29.63 5.52
CA TRP A 70 -2.89 -29.13 6.87
C TRP A 70 -1.79 -29.64 7.78
N VAL A 71 -1.20 -28.77 8.61
CA VAL A 71 -0.15 -29.08 9.57
C VAL A 71 -0.74 -29.06 10.98
N PHE A 72 -0.54 -30.17 11.74
CA PHE A 72 -1.14 -30.43 13.05
C PHE A 72 -0.07 -30.82 14.09
N ASN A 73 -0.50 -31.03 15.33
CA ASN A 73 0.18 -31.82 16.37
C ASN A 73 1.65 -31.43 16.61
N GLY A 74 1.90 -30.16 16.92
CA GLY A 74 3.24 -29.64 17.25
C GLY A 74 4.16 -29.47 16.04
N GLY A 75 3.67 -29.74 14.83
CA GLY A 75 4.37 -29.44 13.58
C GLY A 75 5.43 -30.48 13.17
N ILE A 76 6.15 -30.14 12.15
CA ILE A 76 7.07 -31.03 11.43
C ILE A 76 8.46 -30.34 11.31
N ALA A 77 9.53 -31.10 11.56
CA ALA A 77 10.90 -30.62 11.43
C ALA A 77 11.31 -30.47 9.96
N GLU A 78 12.29 -29.59 9.70
CA GLU A 78 12.75 -29.28 8.33
C GLU A 78 13.39 -30.49 7.64
N ASP A 79 14.02 -31.38 8.40
CA ASP A 79 14.68 -32.60 7.95
C ASP A 79 13.79 -33.85 8.04
N ASP A 80 12.54 -33.71 8.46
CA ASP A 80 11.61 -34.83 8.61
C ASP A 80 11.46 -35.63 7.31
N PRO A 81 11.59 -36.99 7.37
CA PRO A 81 11.44 -37.86 6.20
C PRO A 81 10.10 -37.72 5.48
N PHE A 82 9.06 -37.27 6.18
CA PHE A 82 7.73 -37.03 5.61
C PHE A 82 7.78 -36.19 4.34
N TRP A 83 8.65 -35.17 4.29
CA TRP A 83 8.77 -34.30 3.12
C TRP A 83 9.12 -35.03 1.82
N SER A 84 9.68 -36.24 1.94
CA SER A 84 9.94 -37.10 0.79
C SER A 84 8.68 -37.68 0.16
N ASN A 85 7.58 -37.76 0.89
CA ASN A 85 6.32 -38.27 0.37
C ASN A 85 5.73 -37.41 -0.75
N PHE A 86 6.15 -36.15 -0.88
CA PHE A 86 5.77 -35.30 -2.01
C PHE A 86 6.23 -35.84 -3.36
N TYR A 87 7.19 -36.75 -3.42
CA TYR A 87 7.54 -37.50 -4.62
C TYR A 87 6.39 -38.37 -5.17
N SER A 88 5.39 -38.71 -4.34
CA SER A 88 4.21 -39.43 -4.78
C SER A 88 3.36 -38.61 -5.76
N GLN A 89 3.44 -37.27 -5.72
CA GLN A 89 2.63 -36.34 -6.54
C GLN A 89 3.47 -35.25 -7.21
N PRO A 90 4.35 -35.60 -8.16
CA PRO A 90 5.29 -34.67 -8.78
C PRO A 90 4.65 -33.64 -9.73
N LYS A 91 3.35 -33.81 -10.04
CA LYS A 91 2.61 -32.93 -10.98
C LYS A 91 1.88 -31.79 -10.27
N ILE A 92 2.05 -31.61 -8.96
CA ILE A 92 1.44 -30.51 -8.22
C ILE A 92 1.89 -29.18 -8.80
N GLU A 93 0.91 -28.38 -9.22
CA GLU A 93 1.07 -27.00 -9.73
C GLU A 93 0.64 -25.98 -8.67
N LYS A 94 -0.33 -26.35 -7.82
CA LYS A 94 -0.80 -25.50 -6.72
C LYS A 94 -0.67 -26.25 -5.39
N LEU A 95 0.08 -25.65 -4.45
CA LEU A 95 0.31 -26.20 -3.12
C LEU A 95 -0.07 -25.18 -2.06
N THR A 96 -0.94 -25.58 -1.13
CA THR A 96 -1.32 -24.78 0.03
C THR A 96 -0.93 -25.50 1.31
N PHE A 97 -0.30 -24.83 2.25
CA PHE A 97 -0.13 -25.24 3.63
C PHE A 97 -0.98 -24.36 4.54
N ASN A 98 -1.90 -24.99 5.24
CA ASN A 98 -2.72 -24.40 6.30
C ASN A 98 -2.19 -24.90 7.64
N VAL A 99 -1.60 -24.05 8.44
CA VAL A 99 -1.05 -24.44 9.73
C VAL A 99 -2.08 -24.15 10.82
N ARG A 100 -2.48 -25.17 11.56
CA ARG A 100 -3.41 -25.01 12.69
C ARG A 100 -2.71 -24.39 13.89
N ALA A 101 -3.50 -23.90 14.85
CA ALA A 101 -2.99 -23.29 16.08
C ALA A 101 -2.09 -24.23 16.89
N ASP A 102 -2.37 -25.53 16.85
CA ASP A 102 -1.59 -26.61 17.46
C ASP A 102 -0.47 -27.14 16.55
N GLY A 103 -0.42 -26.69 15.28
CA GLY A 103 0.62 -27.03 14.32
C GLY A 103 1.82 -26.10 14.42
N GLY A 104 3.00 -26.60 14.06
CA GLY A 104 4.22 -25.81 14.04
C GLY A 104 4.95 -25.92 12.70
N LEU A 105 4.90 -24.86 11.88
CA LEU A 105 5.75 -24.71 10.71
C LEU A 105 6.50 -23.39 10.87
N THR A 106 7.78 -23.49 11.21
CA THR A 106 8.62 -22.31 11.56
C THR A 106 9.58 -21.90 10.45
N TYR A 107 9.56 -22.60 9.32
CA TYR A 107 10.47 -22.44 8.20
C TYR A 107 9.74 -22.59 6.86
N ILE A 108 10.37 -22.16 5.79
CA ILE A 108 9.91 -22.40 4.42
C ILE A 108 10.31 -23.82 3.99
N PRO A 109 9.38 -24.71 3.59
CA PRO A 109 9.68 -26.08 3.22
C PRO A 109 10.40 -26.16 1.85
N ALA A 110 11.61 -25.62 1.76
CA ALA A 110 12.38 -25.49 0.53
C ALA A 110 12.60 -26.83 -0.17
N LYS A 111 12.77 -27.92 0.58
CA LYS A 111 12.93 -29.29 0.03
C LYS A 111 11.72 -29.71 -0.80
N VAL A 112 10.50 -29.33 -0.40
CA VAL A 112 9.26 -29.62 -1.15
C VAL A 112 9.20 -28.76 -2.39
N ILE A 113 9.47 -27.45 -2.26
CA ILE A 113 9.43 -26.49 -3.36
C ILE A 113 10.35 -26.90 -4.51
N VAL A 114 11.59 -27.28 -4.18
CA VAL A 114 12.57 -27.73 -5.19
C VAL A 114 12.18 -29.06 -5.85
N ARG A 115 11.47 -29.92 -5.14
CA ARG A 115 11.02 -31.23 -5.65
C ARG A 115 9.85 -31.15 -6.63
N LEU A 116 8.98 -30.15 -6.45
CA LEU A 116 7.80 -29.95 -7.28
C LEU A 116 8.15 -29.09 -8.50
N GLU A 117 8.75 -29.71 -9.53
CA GLU A 117 9.23 -29.02 -10.74
C GLU A 117 8.13 -28.28 -11.53
N ARG A 118 6.85 -28.58 -11.27
CA ARG A 118 5.69 -27.93 -11.92
C ARG A 118 5.00 -26.91 -11.04
N LEU A 119 5.49 -26.67 -9.81
CA LEU A 119 4.85 -25.78 -8.87
C LEU A 119 4.79 -24.35 -9.41
N GLN A 120 3.57 -23.81 -9.53
CA GLN A 120 3.30 -22.46 -9.99
C GLN A 120 2.78 -21.57 -8.88
N TYR A 121 1.97 -22.13 -7.98
CA TYR A 121 1.28 -21.39 -6.93
C TYR A 121 1.60 -22.01 -5.57
N LEU A 122 2.26 -21.26 -4.71
CA LEU A 122 2.56 -21.65 -3.34
C LEU A 122 1.85 -20.73 -2.37
N ASN A 123 1.07 -21.30 -1.48
CA ASN A 123 0.45 -20.60 -0.35
C ASN A 123 0.84 -21.26 0.97
N ILE A 124 1.34 -20.49 1.94
CA ILE A 124 1.59 -20.94 3.31
C ILE A 124 0.96 -19.92 4.25
N GLN A 125 -0.01 -20.35 5.05
CA GLN A 125 -0.73 -19.44 5.94
C GLN A 125 -0.87 -19.97 7.35
N TYR A 126 -0.97 -19.02 8.31
CA TYR A 126 -1.07 -19.28 9.75
C TYR A 126 0.14 -20.00 10.35
N ALA A 127 1.28 -19.99 9.67
CA ALA A 127 2.51 -20.60 10.15
C ALA A 127 3.27 -19.67 11.13
N ASN A 128 4.17 -20.27 11.91
CA ASN A 128 5.03 -19.54 12.84
C ASN A 128 6.38 -19.16 12.22
N ILE A 129 6.41 -18.86 10.92
CA ILE A 129 7.62 -18.47 10.21
C ILE A 129 8.02 -17.06 10.64
N TYR A 130 9.17 -16.93 11.29
CA TYR A 130 9.68 -15.64 11.77
C TYR A 130 10.55 -14.92 10.73
N SER A 131 11.33 -15.65 9.94
CA SER A 131 12.19 -15.07 8.93
C SER A 131 12.17 -15.86 7.63
N ILE A 132 12.35 -15.14 6.51
CA ILE A 132 12.62 -15.75 5.22
C ILE A 132 14.12 -15.61 4.97
N PRO A 133 14.88 -16.72 5.03
CA PRO A 133 16.33 -16.69 4.85
C PRO A 133 16.73 -16.34 3.41
N SER A 134 17.99 -16.00 3.22
CA SER A 134 18.57 -15.79 1.88
C SER A 134 18.37 -17.03 1.01
N PHE A 135 17.94 -16.80 -0.23
CA PHE A 135 17.70 -17.85 -1.23
C PHE A 135 16.60 -18.86 -0.84
N ALA A 136 15.72 -18.53 0.10
CA ALA A 136 14.57 -19.39 0.44
C ALA A 136 13.71 -19.70 -0.78
N PHE A 137 13.54 -18.70 -1.66
CA PHE A 137 12.89 -18.84 -2.95
C PHE A 137 13.88 -18.44 -4.04
N THR A 138 14.43 -19.43 -4.71
CA THR A 138 15.42 -19.18 -5.76
C THR A 138 15.35 -20.20 -6.89
N ASN A 139 15.79 -19.79 -8.08
CA ASN A 139 16.01 -20.66 -9.25
C ASN A 139 14.81 -21.50 -9.67
N SER A 140 13.59 -21.13 -9.31
CA SER A 140 12.40 -21.77 -9.87
C SER A 140 12.05 -21.12 -11.22
N THR A 141 11.87 -21.97 -12.22
CA THR A 141 11.47 -21.57 -13.56
C THR A 141 9.95 -21.64 -13.76
N THR A 142 9.20 -22.06 -12.75
CA THR A 142 7.75 -22.32 -12.85
C THR A 142 6.91 -21.51 -11.88
N LEU A 143 7.46 -21.10 -10.73
CA LEU A 143 6.73 -20.32 -9.73
C LEU A 143 6.23 -18.99 -10.30
N ARG A 144 4.92 -18.77 -10.23
CA ARG A 144 4.21 -17.57 -10.67
C ARG A 144 3.71 -16.74 -9.51
N GLU A 145 3.34 -17.40 -8.41
CA GLU A 145 2.77 -16.75 -7.25
C GLU A 145 3.28 -17.39 -5.95
N ILE A 146 3.69 -16.52 -5.02
CA ILE A 146 4.06 -16.89 -3.65
C ILE A 146 3.20 -16.05 -2.70
N THR A 147 2.39 -16.74 -1.88
CA THR A 147 1.46 -16.11 -0.96
C THR A 147 1.72 -16.63 0.44
N LEU A 148 2.11 -15.75 1.36
CA LEU A 148 2.50 -16.08 2.73
C LEU A 148 1.70 -15.23 3.75
N PRO A 149 0.37 -15.22 3.72
CA PRO A 149 -0.40 -14.35 4.58
C PRO A 149 -0.53 -14.92 6.00
N LYS A 150 -0.74 -14.02 6.97
CA LYS A 150 -1.08 -14.40 8.35
C LYS A 150 -0.05 -15.33 9.00
N ASN A 151 1.22 -15.09 8.70
CA ASN A 151 2.36 -15.71 9.37
C ASN A 151 2.94 -14.73 10.40
N LYS A 152 4.13 -15.01 10.93
CA LYS A 152 4.83 -14.15 11.89
C LYS A 152 6.13 -13.59 11.31
N ILE A 153 6.17 -13.41 9.97
CA ILE A 153 7.37 -13.00 9.27
C ILE A 153 7.74 -11.58 9.68
N ALA A 154 8.85 -11.45 10.43
CA ALA A 154 9.40 -10.19 10.87
C ALA A 154 10.65 -9.80 10.04
N LYS A 155 11.40 -10.78 9.53
CA LYS A 155 12.65 -10.55 8.82
C LYS A 155 12.63 -11.12 7.42
N LEU A 156 13.01 -10.28 6.46
CA LEU A 156 13.31 -10.68 5.09
C LEU A 156 14.83 -10.51 4.88
N GLU A 157 15.54 -11.62 4.69
CA GLU A 157 16.97 -11.56 4.46
C GLU A 157 17.28 -11.17 3.00
N LYS A 158 18.50 -10.69 2.77
CA LYS A 158 18.95 -10.33 1.42
C LYS A 158 18.77 -11.53 0.45
N MET A 159 18.24 -11.26 -0.75
CA MET A 159 17.96 -12.29 -1.76
C MET A 159 17.00 -13.41 -1.30
N SER A 160 16.09 -13.13 -0.36
CA SER A 160 15.03 -14.08 0.05
C SER A 160 14.19 -14.53 -1.14
N PHE A 161 13.94 -13.62 -2.08
CA PHE A 161 13.28 -13.87 -3.37
C PHE A 161 14.27 -13.52 -4.48
N ALA A 162 14.87 -14.53 -5.10
CA ALA A 162 15.92 -14.30 -6.08
C ALA A 162 15.81 -15.21 -7.31
N HIS A 163 16.09 -14.66 -8.49
CA HIS A 163 16.16 -15.42 -9.76
C HIS A 163 14.90 -16.23 -10.06
N LEU A 164 13.72 -15.63 -9.85
CA LEU A 164 12.40 -16.25 -10.12
C LEU A 164 11.81 -15.62 -11.37
N ILE A 165 12.20 -16.13 -12.53
CA ILE A 165 11.92 -15.53 -13.83
C ILE A 165 10.44 -15.51 -14.22
N MET A 166 9.60 -16.39 -13.66
CA MET A 166 8.15 -16.45 -13.96
C MET A 166 7.30 -15.84 -12.85
N LEU A 167 7.91 -15.39 -11.74
CA LEU A 167 7.18 -14.86 -10.59
C LEU A 167 6.50 -13.53 -10.96
N SER A 168 5.19 -13.49 -10.84
CA SER A 168 4.36 -12.33 -11.14
C SER A 168 3.70 -11.71 -9.92
N ASN A 169 3.49 -12.50 -8.87
CA ASN A 169 2.80 -12.10 -7.65
C ASN A 169 3.56 -12.54 -6.41
N VAL A 170 3.73 -11.61 -5.45
CA VAL A 170 4.18 -11.92 -4.07
C VAL A 170 3.22 -11.26 -3.09
N SER A 171 2.71 -12.04 -2.15
CA SER A 171 1.89 -11.55 -1.06
C SER A 171 2.48 -11.94 0.29
N LEU A 172 2.75 -10.92 1.12
CA LEU A 172 3.24 -11.03 2.50
C LEU A 172 2.29 -10.33 3.47
N VAL A 173 1.00 -10.31 3.12
CA VAL A 173 -0.06 -9.60 3.87
C VAL A 173 -0.24 -10.18 5.26
N GLU A 174 -0.55 -9.31 6.25
CA GLU A 174 -0.80 -9.71 7.64
C GLU A 174 0.38 -10.49 8.26
N ASN A 175 1.56 -9.87 8.26
CA ASN A 175 2.78 -10.35 8.90
C ASN A 175 3.31 -9.31 9.92
N GLN A 176 4.58 -9.42 10.29
CA GLN A 176 5.24 -8.56 11.29
C GLN A 176 6.50 -7.88 10.72
N ILE A 177 6.54 -7.66 9.40
CA ILE A 177 7.70 -7.05 8.73
C ILE A 177 7.80 -5.60 9.19
N SER A 178 8.96 -5.21 9.74
CA SER A 178 9.21 -3.85 10.26
C SER A 178 10.02 -2.98 9.32
N GLU A 179 10.82 -3.57 8.45
CA GLU A 179 11.68 -2.87 7.50
C GLU A 179 11.83 -3.63 6.18
N LEU A 180 12.01 -2.90 5.08
CA LEU A 180 12.38 -3.48 3.79
C LEU A 180 13.81 -3.09 3.44
N LYS A 181 14.71 -4.08 3.49
CA LYS A 181 16.12 -3.91 3.16
C LYS A 181 16.36 -3.97 1.65
N ARG A 182 17.48 -3.42 1.24
CA ARG A 182 17.97 -3.52 -0.13
C ARG A 182 18.20 -4.98 -0.55
N ASP A 183 17.89 -5.28 -1.81
CA ASP A 183 18.14 -6.58 -2.44
C ASP A 183 17.37 -7.79 -1.84
N VAL A 184 16.28 -7.57 -1.09
CA VAL A 184 15.37 -8.67 -0.67
C VAL A 184 14.74 -9.31 -1.90
N PHE A 185 14.26 -8.48 -2.82
CA PHE A 185 13.67 -8.87 -4.10
C PHE A 185 14.73 -8.66 -5.21
N TYR A 186 15.35 -9.74 -5.67
CA TYR A 186 16.50 -9.67 -6.56
C TYR A 186 16.29 -10.45 -7.85
N VAL A 187 16.42 -9.80 -9.00
CA VAL A 187 16.21 -10.42 -10.33
C VAL A 187 14.86 -11.14 -10.44
N LEU A 188 13.78 -10.35 -10.37
CA LEU A 188 12.40 -10.78 -10.53
C LEU A 188 11.78 -10.05 -11.74
N PRO A 189 12.19 -10.39 -12.98
CA PRO A 189 11.91 -9.58 -14.17
C PRO A 189 10.42 -9.50 -14.53
N ASN A 190 9.59 -10.43 -14.04
CA ASN A 190 8.17 -10.47 -14.35
C ASN A 190 7.28 -10.18 -13.14
N LEU A 191 7.84 -9.69 -12.01
CA LEU A 191 7.03 -9.34 -10.85
C LEU A 191 6.20 -8.11 -11.14
N GLN A 192 4.87 -8.28 -11.09
CA GLN A 192 3.88 -7.25 -11.38
C GLN A 192 3.16 -6.75 -10.13
N ARG A 193 2.97 -7.59 -9.13
CA ARG A 193 2.21 -7.25 -7.92
C ARG A 193 2.96 -7.66 -6.67
N LEU A 194 3.10 -6.72 -5.76
CA LEU A 194 3.70 -6.93 -4.43
C LEU A 194 2.75 -6.40 -3.37
N TYR A 195 2.29 -7.31 -2.50
CA TYR A 195 1.36 -6.99 -1.42
C TYR A 195 2.07 -7.13 -0.07
N LEU A 196 2.18 -6.01 0.63
CA LEU A 196 2.85 -5.86 1.93
C LEU A 196 1.91 -5.25 2.98
N SER A 197 0.60 -5.19 2.68
CA SER A 197 -0.39 -4.59 3.58
C SER A 197 -0.51 -5.33 4.91
N LYS A 198 -0.96 -4.59 5.94
CA LYS A 198 -1.15 -5.10 7.30
C LYS A 198 0.12 -5.73 7.87
N ASN A 199 1.20 -4.97 7.84
CA ASN A 199 2.47 -5.24 8.49
C ASN A 199 2.78 -4.12 9.50
N ILE A 200 4.02 -4.04 9.98
CA ILE A 200 4.49 -2.97 10.86
C ILE A 200 5.67 -2.21 10.23
N ILE A 201 5.66 -2.10 8.88
CA ILE A 201 6.76 -1.48 8.13
C ILE A 201 6.82 0.00 8.49
N SER A 202 7.93 0.40 9.12
CA SER A 202 8.25 1.78 9.45
C SER A 202 9.40 2.34 8.63
N VAL A 203 10.23 1.48 8.03
CA VAL A 203 11.41 1.87 7.26
C VAL A 203 11.45 1.18 5.90
N LEU A 204 11.54 2.00 4.85
CA LEU A 204 11.92 1.58 3.51
C LEU A 204 13.37 2.03 3.27
N HIS A 205 14.29 1.09 3.12
CA HIS A 205 15.69 1.43 2.80
C HIS A 205 15.84 1.89 1.36
N ASP A 206 16.80 2.78 1.10
CA ASP A 206 17.07 3.31 -0.24
C ASP A 206 17.26 2.21 -1.27
N GLY A 207 16.49 2.29 -2.36
CA GLY A 207 16.54 1.31 -3.44
C GLY A 207 16.08 -0.09 -3.04
N CYS A 208 15.23 -0.25 -2.01
CA CYS A 208 14.69 -1.55 -1.63
C CYS A 208 13.87 -2.22 -2.76
N PHE A 209 13.34 -1.44 -3.69
CA PHE A 209 12.59 -1.91 -4.87
C PHE A 209 13.36 -1.79 -6.20
N LYS A 210 14.65 -1.43 -6.18
CA LYS A 210 15.42 -1.05 -7.39
C LYS A 210 15.47 -2.12 -8.50
N HIS A 211 15.18 -3.37 -8.19
CA HIS A 211 15.18 -4.49 -9.14
C HIS A 211 13.77 -4.84 -9.66
N LEU A 212 12.73 -4.06 -9.29
CA LEU A 212 11.32 -4.36 -9.60
C LEU A 212 10.78 -3.48 -10.73
N ASN A 213 11.55 -3.36 -11.82
CA ASN A 213 11.25 -2.42 -12.92
C ASN A 213 9.91 -2.69 -13.63
N ASN A 214 9.34 -3.88 -13.52
CA ASN A 214 8.07 -4.25 -14.14
C ASN A 214 6.91 -4.33 -13.12
N LEU A 215 7.11 -3.82 -11.89
CA LEU A 215 6.05 -3.77 -10.90
C LEU A 215 4.95 -2.79 -11.36
N ILE A 216 3.70 -3.26 -11.30
CA ILE A 216 2.50 -2.52 -11.70
C ILE A 216 1.73 -2.06 -10.47
N LYS A 217 1.66 -2.89 -9.44
CA LYS A 217 0.96 -2.59 -8.19
C LYS A 217 1.83 -2.86 -6.98
N LEU A 218 1.94 -1.85 -6.11
CA LEU A 218 2.56 -1.94 -4.80
C LEU A 218 1.53 -1.58 -3.73
N ASP A 219 1.33 -2.49 -2.78
CA ASP A 219 0.40 -2.31 -1.69
C ASP A 219 1.16 -2.29 -0.35
N LEU A 220 1.17 -1.13 0.29
CA LEU A 220 1.78 -0.83 1.59
C LEU A 220 0.72 -0.35 2.61
N ASP A 221 -0.56 -0.59 2.34
CA ASP A 221 -1.67 -0.22 3.20
C ASP A 221 -1.54 -0.80 4.61
N ASN A 222 -2.05 -0.08 5.63
CA ASN A 222 -2.01 -0.52 7.03
C ASN A 222 -0.58 -0.90 7.50
N ASN A 223 0.33 0.07 7.47
CA ASN A 223 1.69 -0.03 7.96
C ASN A 223 2.03 1.13 8.93
N GLN A 224 3.30 1.41 9.18
CA GLN A 224 3.75 2.43 10.13
C GLN A 224 4.75 3.43 9.50
N LEU A 225 4.66 3.66 8.19
CA LEU A 225 5.53 4.61 7.50
C LEU A 225 5.25 6.03 7.96
N THR A 226 6.29 6.74 8.42
CA THR A 226 6.20 8.14 8.87
C THR A 226 6.72 9.12 7.83
N VAL A 227 7.60 8.68 6.97
CA VAL A 227 8.21 9.48 5.90
C VAL A 227 8.48 8.62 4.68
N VAL A 228 8.40 9.23 3.51
CA VAL A 228 8.86 8.64 2.25
C VAL A 228 9.70 9.66 1.50
N ILE A 229 10.74 9.16 0.84
CA ILE A 229 11.65 9.94 0.02
C ILE A 229 11.82 9.29 -1.36
N ARG A 230 12.32 10.05 -2.32
CA ARG A 230 12.52 9.62 -3.71
C ARG A 230 13.26 8.27 -3.81
N GLU A 231 14.33 8.12 -3.03
CA GLU A 231 15.21 6.95 -3.03
C GLU A 231 14.51 5.65 -2.66
N ASN A 232 13.42 5.72 -1.89
CA ASN A 232 12.63 4.54 -1.52
C ASN A 232 11.97 3.87 -2.75
N PHE A 233 11.62 4.66 -3.77
CA PHE A 233 10.87 4.20 -4.93
C PHE A 233 11.73 3.94 -6.18
N GLN A 234 13.07 3.98 -6.05
CA GLN A 234 13.97 3.66 -7.15
C GLN A 234 13.63 2.32 -7.80
N GLY A 235 13.53 2.29 -9.14
CA GLY A 235 13.24 1.11 -9.93
C GLY A 235 11.75 0.91 -10.25
N LEU A 236 10.84 1.69 -9.68
CA LEU A 236 9.39 1.54 -9.85
C LEU A 236 8.82 2.37 -11.00
N SER A 237 9.56 2.57 -12.08
CA SER A 237 9.18 3.44 -13.20
C SER A 237 7.90 3.02 -13.92
N ASN A 238 7.52 1.75 -13.87
CA ASN A 238 6.32 1.19 -14.50
C ASN A 238 5.14 1.02 -13.51
N LEU A 239 5.28 1.49 -12.25
CA LEU A 239 4.23 1.37 -11.26
C LEU A 239 3.00 2.20 -11.68
N ILE A 240 1.83 1.56 -11.66
CA ILE A 240 0.54 2.18 -12.00
C ILE A 240 -0.24 2.54 -10.75
N THR A 241 -0.24 1.67 -9.75
CA THR A 241 -1.00 1.85 -8.51
C THR A 241 -0.09 1.73 -7.31
N LEU A 242 -0.07 2.77 -6.47
CA LEU A 242 0.57 2.79 -5.16
C LEU A 242 -0.49 3.01 -4.07
N ASP A 243 -0.61 2.03 -3.17
CA ASP A 243 -1.49 2.11 -2.02
C ASP A 243 -0.68 2.25 -0.73
N MET A 244 -0.81 3.38 -0.05
CA MET A 244 -0.15 3.71 1.22
C MET A 244 -1.15 4.19 2.26
N ARG A 245 -2.41 3.76 2.14
CA ARG A 245 -3.45 4.12 3.11
C ARG A 245 -3.11 3.62 4.51
N ASN A 246 -3.69 4.30 5.51
CA ASN A 246 -3.56 3.88 6.91
C ASN A 246 -2.10 3.68 7.35
N ASN A 247 -1.26 4.67 7.07
CA ASN A 247 0.10 4.80 7.57
C ASN A 247 0.18 5.99 8.55
N LYS A 248 1.40 6.47 8.85
CA LYS A 248 1.66 7.58 9.78
C LYS A 248 2.43 8.72 9.10
N LEU A 249 2.22 8.91 7.79
CA LEU A 249 2.87 9.98 7.05
C LEU A 249 2.39 11.33 7.56
N THR A 250 3.32 12.21 7.96
CA THR A 250 2.99 13.54 8.46
C THR A 250 3.16 14.63 7.41
N MET A 251 3.98 14.37 6.40
CA MET A 251 4.24 15.31 5.32
C MET A 251 4.63 14.59 4.02
N ILE A 252 4.45 15.29 2.90
CA ILE A 252 5.01 14.90 1.59
C ILE A 252 6.07 15.93 1.22
N GLY A 253 7.32 15.48 1.20
CA GLY A 253 8.46 16.31 0.82
C GLY A 253 8.63 16.48 -0.69
N ASP A 254 9.55 17.37 -1.09
CA ASP A 254 9.85 17.62 -2.52
C ASP A 254 10.22 16.34 -3.25
N LEU A 255 9.58 16.15 -4.42
CA LEU A 255 9.90 15.07 -5.35
C LEU A 255 9.83 13.66 -4.73
N ALA A 256 9.07 13.49 -3.64
CA ALA A 256 9.02 12.21 -2.90
C ALA A 256 8.65 11.02 -3.79
N PHE A 257 7.85 11.24 -4.83
CA PHE A 257 7.38 10.20 -5.76
C PHE A 257 7.98 10.32 -7.17
N ALA A 258 9.04 11.08 -7.38
CA ALA A 258 9.55 11.42 -8.71
C ALA A 258 10.06 10.22 -9.54
N GLU A 259 10.32 9.07 -8.93
CA GLU A 259 10.68 7.82 -9.63
C GLU A 259 9.47 7.09 -10.26
N LEU A 260 8.23 7.51 -9.93
CA LEU A 260 7.01 6.81 -10.28
C LEU A 260 6.34 7.40 -11.54
N TRP A 261 7.07 7.47 -12.65
CA TRP A 261 6.66 8.21 -13.87
C TRP A 261 5.39 7.69 -14.52
N SER A 262 5.05 6.42 -14.32
CA SER A 262 3.87 5.78 -14.89
C SER A 262 2.68 5.76 -13.93
N LEU A 263 2.82 6.32 -12.72
CA LEU A 263 1.80 6.22 -11.68
C LEU A 263 0.50 6.90 -12.11
N GLN A 264 -0.61 6.16 -12.01
CA GLN A 264 -1.93 6.65 -12.34
C GLN A 264 -2.83 6.80 -11.11
N GLU A 265 -2.60 5.99 -10.07
CA GLU A 265 -3.39 6.00 -8.85
C GLU A 265 -2.49 6.02 -7.63
N LEU A 266 -2.67 7.04 -6.79
CA LEU A 266 -1.98 7.21 -5.51
C LEU A 266 -3.02 7.33 -4.40
N TYR A 267 -2.92 6.43 -3.42
CA TYR A 267 -3.81 6.41 -2.26
C TYR A 267 -3.00 6.70 -1.00
N LEU A 268 -3.33 7.80 -0.32
CA LEU A 268 -2.71 8.30 0.91
C LEU A 268 -3.73 8.53 2.02
N ASP A 269 -4.92 7.96 1.90
CA ASP A 269 -6.01 8.12 2.87
C ASP A 269 -5.61 7.59 4.25
N GLY A 270 -6.19 8.15 5.32
CA GLY A 270 -5.96 7.66 6.68
C GLY A 270 -4.52 7.80 7.16
N ASN A 271 -3.83 8.85 6.75
CA ASN A 271 -2.52 9.22 7.24
C ASN A 271 -2.61 10.43 8.20
N GLU A 272 -1.46 10.99 8.55
CA GLU A 272 -1.36 12.17 9.42
C GLU A 272 -0.81 13.38 8.67
N ILE A 273 -1.06 13.48 7.34
CA ILE A 273 -0.46 14.50 6.49
C ILE A 273 -1.04 15.87 6.84
N GLU A 274 -0.16 16.74 7.33
CA GLU A 274 -0.44 18.14 7.66
C GLU A 274 0.05 19.09 6.57
N PHE A 275 1.12 18.70 5.85
CA PHE A 275 1.81 19.54 4.87
C PHE A 275 2.19 18.74 3.62
N ILE A 276 2.06 19.40 2.45
CA ILE A 276 2.56 18.90 1.16
C ILE A 276 3.41 20.01 0.54
N SER A 277 4.65 19.68 0.22
CA SER A 277 5.54 20.62 -0.45
C SER A 277 5.02 20.97 -1.86
N GLU A 278 5.32 22.17 -2.34
CA GLU A 278 4.95 22.64 -3.68
C GLU A 278 5.30 21.62 -4.78
N ARG A 279 6.44 20.93 -4.65
CA ARG A 279 6.88 19.89 -5.57
C ARG A 279 6.68 18.47 -5.05
N GLY A 280 5.79 18.27 -4.08
CA GLY A 280 5.58 16.96 -3.43
C GLY A 280 5.14 15.87 -4.40
N PHE A 281 4.33 16.21 -5.39
CA PHE A 281 3.89 15.31 -6.46
C PHE A 281 4.65 15.50 -7.77
N GLY A 282 5.80 16.18 -7.72
CA GLY A 282 6.65 16.44 -8.89
C GLY A 282 7.05 15.14 -9.59
N GLY A 283 6.91 15.12 -10.93
CA GLY A 283 7.20 13.96 -11.78
C GLY A 283 6.04 13.00 -12.01
N LEU A 284 4.91 13.11 -11.31
CA LEU A 284 3.74 12.23 -11.46
C LEU A 284 2.86 12.62 -12.67
N THR A 285 3.43 12.80 -13.83
CA THR A 285 2.76 13.32 -15.02
C THR A 285 1.62 12.46 -15.58
N GLN A 286 1.50 11.21 -15.13
CA GLN A 286 0.45 10.28 -15.55
C GLN A 286 -0.66 10.11 -14.50
N LEU A 287 -0.56 10.79 -13.34
CA LEU A 287 -1.49 10.62 -12.23
C LEU A 287 -2.90 11.07 -12.61
N ARG A 288 -3.87 10.19 -12.41
CA ARG A 288 -5.29 10.39 -12.68
C ARG A 288 -6.14 10.44 -11.43
N LYS A 289 -5.71 9.72 -10.40
CA LYS A 289 -6.40 9.62 -9.11
C LYS A 289 -5.44 9.89 -7.98
N LEU A 290 -5.78 10.88 -7.15
CA LEU A 290 -5.11 11.20 -5.89
C LEU A 290 -6.15 11.17 -4.77
N SER A 291 -5.93 10.33 -3.77
CA SER A 291 -6.76 10.27 -2.58
C SER A 291 -5.93 10.66 -1.35
N LEU A 292 -6.39 11.67 -0.65
CA LEU A 292 -5.82 12.26 0.56
C LEU A 292 -6.87 12.37 1.66
N ALA A 293 -7.95 11.59 1.58
CA ALA A 293 -9.01 11.61 2.57
C ALA A 293 -8.50 11.21 3.96
N ASP A 294 -9.19 11.64 5.01
CA ASP A 294 -8.87 11.26 6.38
C ASP A 294 -7.41 11.58 6.77
N ASN A 295 -6.98 12.83 6.49
CA ASN A 295 -5.69 13.40 6.84
C ASN A 295 -5.86 14.67 7.70
N LYS A 296 -4.79 15.42 7.93
CA LYS A 296 -4.80 16.64 8.76
C LYS A 296 -4.48 17.91 7.96
N LEU A 297 -4.67 17.91 6.62
CA LEU A 297 -4.34 19.04 5.75
C LEU A 297 -5.12 20.29 6.15
N GLY A 298 -4.41 21.35 6.53
CA GLY A 298 -4.97 22.66 6.82
C GLY A 298 -5.12 23.54 5.57
N THR A 299 -4.19 23.38 4.63
CA THR A 299 -4.17 24.11 3.35
C THR A 299 -3.76 23.16 2.23
N LEU A 300 -4.16 23.51 1.00
CA LEU A 300 -3.54 23.01 -0.21
C LEU A 300 -2.98 24.22 -0.95
N ASP A 301 -1.66 24.36 -0.94
CA ASP A 301 -1.01 25.54 -1.46
C ASP A 301 -0.96 25.56 -2.99
N ASP A 302 -0.80 26.77 -3.54
CA ASP A 302 -0.67 26.97 -4.96
C ASP A 302 0.60 26.24 -5.47
N GLY A 303 0.54 25.61 -6.64
CA GLY A 303 1.67 24.86 -7.23
C GLY A 303 1.70 23.36 -6.88
N VAL A 304 1.12 22.90 -5.76
CA VAL A 304 1.16 21.49 -5.33
C VAL A 304 0.63 20.52 -6.41
N LEU A 305 -0.37 20.91 -7.20
CA LEU A 305 -0.97 20.07 -8.25
C LEU A 305 -0.44 20.39 -9.67
N ASP A 306 0.57 21.23 -9.82
CA ASP A 306 1.01 21.73 -11.14
C ASP A 306 1.56 20.63 -12.06
N ASP A 307 2.28 19.68 -11.51
CA ASP A 307 2.90 18.60 -12.29
C ASP A 307 1.91 17.47 -12.63
N ILE A 308 0.74 17.41 -11.98
CA ILE A 308 -0.23 16.30 -12.14
C ILE A 308 -1.42 16.66 -13.02
N GLN A 309 -1.14 17.21 -14.19
CA GLN A 309 -2.11 17.79 -15.12
C GLN A 309 -3.17 16.80 -15.67
N LYS A 310 -2.99 15.49 -15.49
CA LYS A 310 -3.99 14.46 -15.90
C LYS A 310 -4.95 14.07 -14.79
N LEU A 311 -4.83 14.69 -13.61
CA LEU A 311 -5.67 14.39 -12.46
C LEU A 311 -7.15 14.68 -12.78
N ASN A 312 -8.02 13.69 -12.56
CA ASN A 312 -9.45 13.84 -12.71
C ASN A 312 -10.24 13.34 -11.49
N VAL A 313 -9.56 12.66 -10.55
CA VAL A 313 -10.15 12.24 -9.28
C VAL A 313 -9.28 12.78 -8.15
N LEU A 314 -9.83 13.72 -7.36
CA LEU A 314 -9.19 14.31 -6.19
C LEU A 314 -10.11 14.12 -4.98
N ASP A 315 -9.64 13.36 -4.00
CA ASP A 315 -10.37 13.16 -2.74
C ASP A 315 -9.62 13.83 -1.59
N LEU A 316 -10.25 14.83 -0.99
CA LEU A 316 -9.74 15.62 0.14
C LEU A 316 -10.70 15.57 1.34
N ARG A 317 -11.60 14.59 1.40
CA ARG A 317 -12.58 14.46 2.49
C ARG A 317 -11.89 14.34 3.85
N ASN A 318 -12.62 14.79 4.90
CA ASN A 318 -12.19 14.61 6.28
C ASN A 318 -10.75 15.10 6.53
N ASN A 319 -10.47 16.35 6.13
CA ASN A 319 -9.25 17.08 6.44
C ASN A 319 -9.59 18.33 7.28
N ASN A 320 -8.61 19.20 7.50
CA ASN A 320 -8.77 20.45 8.24
C ASN A 320 -8.79 21.68 7.33
N LEU A 321 -9.10 21.53 6.03
CA LEU A 321 -9.10 22.63 5.09
C LEU A 321 -10.11 23.72 5.48
N GLU A 322 -9.63 24.93 5.68
CA GLU A 322 -10.49 26.11 5.89
C GLU A 322 -10.94 26.75 4.58
N THR A 323 -10.17 26.52 3.52
CA THR A 323 -10.50 26.99 2.16
C THR A 323 -9.77 26.12 1.13
N LEU A 324 -10.24 26.21 -0.12
CA LEU A 324 -9.53 25.71 -1.29
C LEU A 324 -9.62 26.79 -2.37
N LYS A 325 -8.50 27.44 -2.63
CA LYS A 325 -8.42 28.50 -3.65
C LYS A 325 -8.49 27.88 -5.05
N GLN A 326 -9.03 28.64 -6.01
CA GLN A 326 -9.06 28.20 -7.41
C GLN A 326 -7.66 28.00 -7.98
N GLU A 327 -6.72 28.88 -7.59
CA GLU A 327 -5.32 28.84 -8.01
C GLU A 327 -4.66 27.49 -7.71
N ALA A 328 -4.90 26.93 -6.54
CA ALA A 328 -4.34 25.64 -6.13
C ALA A 328 -4.81 24.45 -7.01
N VAL A 329 -5.94 24.58 -7.69
CA VAL A 329 -6.51 23.52 -8.56
C VAL A 329 -6.55 23.92 -10.03
N GLN A 330 -6.03 25.07 -10.40
CA GLN A 330 -6.17 25.70 -11.73
C GLN A 330 -5.75 24.75 -12.86
N ASN A 331 -4.62 24.04 -12.70
CA ASN A 331 -4.06 23.17 -13.72
C ASN A 331 -4.83 21.85 -13.92
N VAL A 332 -5.68 21.48 -12.95
CA VAL A 332 -6.53 20.27 -13.01
C VAL A 332 -8.01 20.59 -13.21
N LEU A 333 -8.39 21.87 -13.15
CA LEU A 333 -9.78 22.30 -13.14
C LEU A 333 -10.55 21.88 -14.40
N GLU A 334 -9.92 21.92 -15.58
CA GLU A 334 -10.57 21.49 -16.82
C GLU A 334 -10.89 19.98 -16.80
N ASN A 335 -10.02 19.16 -16.21
CA ASN A 335 -10.27 17.73 -16.08
C ASN A 335 -11.46 17.45 -15.15
N MET A 336 -11.67 18.31 -14.12
CA MET A 336 -12.80 18.19 -13.19
C MET A 336 -14.16 18.47 -13.84
N LYS A 337 -14.17 18.98 -15.07
CA LYS A 337 -15.40 19.16 -15.88
C LYS A 337 -15.78 17.89 -16.66
N SER A 338 -14.90 16.88 -16.76
CA SER A 338 -15.13 15.65 -17.51
C SER A 338 -16.18 14.74 -16.85
N ASN A 339 -16.76 13.80 -17.62
CA ASN A 339 -17.77 12.85 -17.11
C ASN A 339 -17.27 11.95 -15.97
N TYR A 340 -15.99 11.64 -15.94
CA TYR A 340 -15.36 10.71 -14.99
C TYR A 340 -14.72 11.42 -13.81
N ALA A 341 -14.82 12.75 -13.74
CA ALA A 341 -14.23 13.53 -12.69
C ALA A 341 -14.90 13.29 -11.33
N LEU A 342 -14.11 13.45 -10.29
CA LEU A 342 -14.56 13.54 -8.91
C LEU A 342 -13.67 14.53 -8.16
N ILE A 343 -14.29 15.48 -7.45
CA ILE A 343 -13.67 16.24 -6.38
C ILE A 343 -14.55 16.09 -5.14
N SER A 344 -13.95 15.72 -4.03
CA SER A 344 -14.64 15.49 -2.76
C SER A 344 -13.96 16.31 -1.67
N LEU A 345 -14.73 17.15 -0.97
CA LEU A 345 -14.27 18.08 0.06
C LEU A 345 -15.07 17.95 1.36
N ASP A 346 -16.00 17.00 1.44
CA ASP A 346 -16.86 16.78 2.61
C ASP A 346 -16.01 16.53 3.87
N GLY A 347 -16.52 16.94 5.05
CA GLY A 347 -15.82 16.72 6.32
C GLY A 347 -14.66 17.68 6.60
N ASN A 348 -14.48 18.74 5.79
CA ASN A 348 -13.52 19.80 6.06
C ASN A 348 -14.14 20.95 6.89
N LYS A 349 -13.32 21.91 7.31
CA LYS A 349 -13.70 23.12 8.08
C LYS A 349 -13.86 24.34 7.20
N LEU A 350 -14.38 24.17 5.99
CA LEU A 350 -14.46 25.24 4.97
C LEU A 350 -15.25 26.45 5.48
N THR A 351 -14.66 27.63 5.35
CA THR A 351 -15.33 28.90 5.63
C THR A 351 -16.19 29.32 4.43
N CYS A 352 -17.44 29.76 4.68
CA CYS A 352 -18.34 30.26 3.63
C CYS A 352 -17.87 31.65 3.15
N ASP A 353 -16.86 31.70 2.27
CA ASP A 353 -16.34 32.96 1.74
C ASP A 353 -16.09 32.91 0.23
N CYS A 354 -15.76 34.07 -0.34
CA CYS A 354 -15.63 34.23 -1.78
C CYS A 354 -14.51 33.38 -2.42
N ARG A 355 -13.56 32.87 -1.66
CA ARG A 355 -12.51 31.96 -2.14
C ARG A 355 -13.06 30.63 -2.66
N LEU A 356 -14.28 30.25 -2.21
CA LEU A 356 -14.98 29.04 -2.64
C LEU A 356 -15.97 29.29 -3.79
N SER A 357 -16.12 30.52 -4.27
CA SER A 357 -17.10 30.89 -5.32
C SER A 357 -16.92 30.10 -6.62
N TRP A 358 -15.71 29.70 -6.96
CA TRP A 358 -15.40 28.90 -8.15
C TRP A 358 -16.07 27.53 -8.17
N LEU A 359 -16.42 26.98 -7.00
CA LEU A 359 -17.13 25.70 -6.89
C LEU A 359 -18.56 25.78 -7.46
N HIS A 360 -19.22 26.95 -7.36
CA HIS A 360 -20.50 27.18 -8.03
C HIS A 360 -20.36 27.11 -9.55
N LYS A 361 -19.31 27.72 -10.10
CA LYS A 361 -19.01 27.68 -11.52
C LYS A 361 -18.70 26.25 -11.97
N LEU A 362 -17.84 25.55 -11.24
CA LEU A 362 -17.51 24.15 -11.52
C LEU A 362 -18.75 23.25 -11.54
N ARG A 363 -19.67 23.39 -10.57
CA ARG A 363 -20.94 22.63 -10.55
C ARG A 363 -21.77 22.82 -11.82
N ASN A 364 -21.82 24.05 -12.33
CA ASN A 364 -22.59 24.36 -13.52
C ASN A 364 -21.93 23.84 -14.81
N GLU A 365 -20.61 23.91 -14.89
CA GLU A 365 -19.83 23.54 -16.08
C GLU A 365 -19.51 22.05 -16.17
N THR A 366 -19.44 21.35 -15.04
CA THR A 366 -19.06 19.92 -15.03
C THR A 366 -20.12 19.02 -15.66
N LYS A 367 -19.68 18.04 -16.42
CA LYS A 367 -20.51 16.95 -16.95
C LYS A 367 -20.64 15.79 -15.96
N SER A 368 -19.79 15.71 -14.94
CA SER A 368 -19.78 14.62 -13.96
C SER A 368 -20.97 14.72 -13.00
N LYS A 369 -21.79 13.68 -12.99
CA LYS A 369 -22.85 13.53 -11.97
C LYS A 369 -22.26 13.41 -10.55
N ARG A 370 -21.09 12.77 -10.43
CA ARG A 370 -20.37 12.57 -9.14
C ARG A 370 -19.89 13.89 -8.56
N VAL A 371 -19.27 14.76 -9.37
CA VAL A 371 -18.88 16.12 -8.94
C VAL A 371 -20.10 16.92 -8.52
N LYS A 372 -21.19 16.91 -9.32
CA LYS A 372 -22.43 17.62 -8.98
C LYS A 372 -22.99 17.16 -7.64
N ALA A 373 -23.02 15.85 -7.41
CA ALA A 373 -23.54 15.26 -6.17
C ALA A 373 -22.67 15.62 -4.97
N SER A 374 -21.33 15.52 -5.09
CA SER A 374 -20.38 15.90 -4.03
C SER A 374 -20.55 17.38 -3.66
N LEU A 375 -20.47 18.28 -4.62
CA LEU A 375 -20.62 19.73 -4.37
C LEU A 375 -21.97 20.11 -3.78
N SER A 376 -23.07 19.41 -4.14
CA SER A 376 -24.41 19.69 -3.59
C SER A 376 -24.55 19.34 -2.10
N ARG A 377 -23.69 18.49 -1.57
CA ARG A 377 -23.67 18.14 -0.14
C ARG A 377 -22.68 18.98 0.67
N LEU A 378 -21.82 19.73 -0.02
CA LEU A 378 -20.72 20.45 0.62
C LEU A 378 -21.23 21.51 1.59
N ASN A 379 -20.81 21.42 2.84
CA ASN A 379 -21.11 22.39 3.88
C ASN A 379 -19.90 23.32 4.11
N CYS A 380 -20.19 24.56 4.51
CA CYS A 380 -19.20 25.51 5.01
C CYS A 380 -19.66 26.17 6.30
N ILE A 381 -18.76 26.79 7.04
CA ILE A 381 -18.97 27.45 8.34
C ILE A 381 -19.08 28.95 8.10
N MET A 382 -20.16 29.58 8.60
CA MET A 382 -20.33 31.04 8.60
C MET A 382 -19.55 31.65 9.78
N ASP A 383 -18.72 32.66 9.51
CA ASP A 383 -18.07 33.42 10.59
C ASP A 383 -19.13 34.30 11.29
N SER A 384 -19.24 34.15 12.61
CA SER A 384 -20.18 34.89 13.45
C SER A 384 -19.91 36.41 13.48
N LYS A 385 -18.76 36.89 12.97
CA LYS A 385 -18.38 38.29 12.91
C LYS A 385 -18.87 39.00 11.66
N THR A 386 -19.34 38.29 10.63
CA THR A 386 -19.92 38.90 9.44
C THR A 386 -21.38 39.19 9.71
N ASN A 387 -21.69 40.44 10.09
CA ASN A 387 -23.04 40.99 10.13
C ASN A 387 -23.64 40.97 8.70
N VAL A 388 -24.15 39.81 8.28
CA VAL A 388 -25.05 39.77 7.13
C VAL A 388 -26.38 40.31 7.57
N GLY A 389 -26.65 41.55 7.18
CA GLY A 389 -27.92 42.23 7.48
C GLY A 389 -29.09 41.30 7.19
N THR A 390 -29.86 41.07 8.24
CA THR A 390 -31.25 40.61 8.24
C THR A 390 -31.68 39.63 7.15
N LEU A 391 -31.18 38.40 7.18
CA LEU A 391 -31.93 37.28 6.63
C LEU A 391 -32.92 36.81 7.71
N LYS A 392 -34.20 37.06 7.52
CA LYS A 392 -35.27 36.52 8.37
C LYS A 392 -35.17 35.01 8.38
N ILE A 393 -34.82 34.46 9.55
CA ILE A 393 -34.82 33.02 9.79
C ILE A 393 -36.27 32.56 9.86
N GLU A 394 -36.81 32.01 8.80
CA GLU A 394 -38.05 31.23 8.88
C GLU A 394 -37.72 29.89 9.56
N LYS A 395 -38.37 29.67 10.72
CA LYS A 395 -38.27 28.39 11.42
C LYS A 395 -38.77 27.27 10.51
N PRO A 396 -38.12 26.09 10.47
CA PRO A 396 -38.57 24.98 9.64
C PRO A 396 -39.99 24.57 10.06
N GLN A 397 -40.94 24.68 9.14
CA GLN A 397 -42.27 24.10 9.29
C GLN A 397 -42.14 22.58 9.25
N LYS A 398 -42.80 21.91 10.19
CA LYS A 398 -42.88 20.43 10.28
C LYS A 398 -43.28 19.85 8.94
N ALA A 399 -42.43 18.95 8.40
CA ALA A 399 -42.72 18.21 7.19
C ALA A 399 -43.94 17.30 7.38
N ILE A 400 -44.94 17.51 6.54
CA ILE A 400 -46.11 16.64 6.37
C ILE A 400 -45.63 15.40 5.62
N GLN A 401 -45.86 14.23 6.21
CA GLN A 401 -45.67 12.95 5.54
C GLN A 401 -46.56 12.87 4.29
N GLY A 402 -45.94 12.78 3.14
CA GLY A 402 -46.58 12.51 1.85
C GLY A 402 -45.85 11.38 1.15
N SER A 403 -46.50 10.23 1.13
CA SER A 403 -46.14 9.02 0.37
C SER A 403 -46.08 9.31 -1.13
N TYR A 404 -44.96 9.04 -1.78
CA TYR A 404 -44.93 8.75 -3.22
C TYR A 404 -44.01 7.57 -3.53
N LYS A 405 -44.64 6.43 -3.83
CA LYS A 405 -44.03 5.35 -4.62
C LYS A 405 -43.88 5.87 -6.06
N LYS A 406 -42.68 5.70 -6.64
CA LYS A 406 -42.53 5.60 -8.08
C LYS A 406 -41.29 4.72 -8.39
N GLU A 407 -41.58 3.64 -9.05
CA GLU A 407 -40.69 2.71 -9.67
C GLU A 407 -39.76 3.41 -10.66
N MET A 408 -38.48 3.10 -10.65
CA MET A 408 -37.59 3.22 -11.80
C MET A 408 -36.56 2.09 -11.74
N ASP A 409 -36.68 1.19 -12.70
CA ASP A 409 -35.71 0.17 -13.06
C ASP A 409 -34.40 0.84 -13.50
N TYR A 410 -33.30 0.47 -12.91
CA TYR A 410 -31.96 0.62 -13.46
C TYR A 410 -31.15 -0.63 -13.10
N GLU A 411 -30.62 -1.28 -14.13
CA GLU A 411 -29.65 -2.36 -14.04
C GLU A 411 -28.41 -1.87 -13.27
N GLU A 412 -28.13 -2.50 -12.14
CA GLU A 412 -26.95 -2.26 -11.30
C GLU A 412 -25.86 -3.26 -11.67
N GLU A 413 -24.74 -2.78 -12.18
CA GLU A 413 -23.49 -3.49 -12.08
C GLU A 413 -22.96 -3.32 -10.66
N GLU A 414 -22.90 -4.44 -9.93
CA GLU A 414 -22.47 -4.55 -8.54
C GLU A 414 -21.01 -4.10 -8.34
N PHE A 415 -20.84 -2.99 -7.63
CA PHE A 415 -19.65 -2.71 -6.85
C PHE A 415 -20.07 -2.62 -5.38
N GLU A 416 -19.79 -3.68 -4.62
CA GLU A 416 -20.03 -3.71 -3.16
C GLU A 416 -19.17 -2.67 -2.43
N GLU A 417 -19.76 -1.52 -2.11
CA GLU A 417 -19.31 -0.62 -1.05
C GLU A 417 -20.04 -1.01 0.25
N LYS A 418 -19.34 -1.61 1.18
CA LYS A 418 -19.89 -1.83 2.54
C LYS A 418 -20.07 -0.51 3.25
N HIS A 419 -21.31 -0.08 3.37
CA HIS A 419 -21.72 0.99 4.29
C HIS A 419 -21.54 0.53 5.74
N TYR A 420 -20.76 1.27 6.52
CA TYR A 420 -20.89 1.30 7.97
C TYR A 420 -21.83 2.48 8.31
N ASP A 421 -23.07 2.15 8.65
CA ASP A 421 -23.98 3.07 9.32
C ASP A 421 -23.68 3.04 10.82
N ASP A 422 -22.92 4.01 11.32
CA ASP A 422 -22.89 4.30 12.75
C ASP A 422 -23.85 5.45 13.05
N ALA A 423 -24.99 5.07 13.62
CA ALA A 423 -25.92 5.99 14.25
C ALA A 423 -25.27 6.60 15.51
N MET A 424 -24.75 7.80 15.44
CA MET A 424 -24.42 8.60 16.61
C MET A 424 -25.69 9.21 17.20
N GLN A 425 -26.05 8.73 18.40
CA GLN A 425 -27.00 9.37 19.28
C GLN A 425 -26.39 10.68 19.81
N ASP A 426 -27.10 11.78 19.54
CA ASP A 426 -26.82 13.07 20.16
C ASP A 426 -27.05 12.98 21.68
N GLN A 427 -25.98 13.02 22.47
CA GLN A 427 -26.03 13.34 23.90
C GLN A 427 -25.70 14.83 24.05
N GLU A 428 -26.73 15.62 24.34
CA GLU A 428 -26.56 16.97 24.85
C GLU A 428 -25.91 16.91 26.22
N THR A 429 -24.67 17.44 26.33
CA THR A 429 -24.09 17.85 27.61
C THR A 429 -23.91 19.36 27.62
N ASP A 430 -24.68 20.03 28.42
CA ASP A 430 -24.54 21.45 28.76
C ASP A 430 -23.20 21.75 29.45
N ASN A 431 -22.63 22.90 29.06
CA ASN A 431 -21.64 23.77 29.66
C ASN A 431 -20.28 23.79 28.97
N ASP A 432 -20.14 24.73 28.07
CA ASP A 432 -19.04 25.70 28.03
C ASP A 432 -19.32 26.75 26.94
N ASP A 433 -18.77 27.98 27.07
CA ASP A 433 -18.93 29.09 26.10
C ASP A 433 -18.37 28.71 24.70
N THR A 434 -18.97 27.72 24.03
CA THR A 434 -18.61 27.29 22.70
C THR A 434 -19.29 28.13 21.66
N LYS A 435 -18.53 28.85 20.84
CA LYS A 435 -18.94 29.47 19.59
C LYS A 435 -19.87 28.51 18.85
N ILE A 436 -21.16 28.88 18.72
CA ILE A 436 -22.12 28.13 17.89
C ILE A 436 -21.68 28.30 16.43
N GLU A 437 -21.06 27.25 15.84
CA GLU A 437 -20.70 27.22 14.45
C GLU A 437 -21.91 26.88 13.60
N TYR A 438 -22.37 27.83 12.75
CA TYR A 438 -23.49 27.61 11.85
C TYR A 438 -22.98 26.98 10.54
N LYS A 439 -23.19 25.68 10.36
CA LYS A 439 -22.96 25.01 9.09
C LYS A 439 -24.07 25.27 8.10
N ARG A 440 -23.70 25.63 6.86
CA ARG A 440 -24.63 25.82 5.76
C ARG A 440 -24.13 25.13 4.49
N LYS A 441 -25.03 24.69 3.65
CA LYS A 441 -24.67 24.19 2.33
C LYS A 441 -24.10 25.32 1.47
N LEU A 442 -22.89 25.19 1.00
CA LEU A 442 -22.20 26.23 0.23
C LEU A 442 -23.03 26.70 -0.98
N LEU A 443 -23.60 25.77 -1.74
CA LEU A 443 -24.29 26.06 -2.98
C LEU A 443 -25.71 26.68 -2.80
N GLU A 444 -26.21 26.71 -1.57
CA GLU A 444 -27.45 27.43 -1.23
C GLU A 444 -27.18 28.91 -0.94
N ILE A 445 -25.92 29.33 -0.81
CA ILE A 445 -25.53 30.72 -0.58
C ILE A 445 -25.20 31.34 -1.94
N PRO A 446 -25.90 32.42 -2.36
CA PRO A 446 -25.54 33.13 -3.60
C PRO A 446 -24.09 33.62 -3.58
N THR A 447 -23.40 33.58 -4.71
CA THR A 447 -21.98 33.96 -4.81
C THR A 447 -21.73 35.41 -4.38
N GLU A 448 -22.69 36.29 -4.61
CA GLU A 448 -22.60 37.71 -4.24
C GLU A 448 -22.72 37.94 -2.70
N MET A 449 -23.22 36.93 -1.97
CA MET A 449 -23.35 36.97 -0.52
C MET A 449 -22.17 36.31 0.22
N LEU A 450 -21.25 35.71 -0.50
CA LEU A 450 -20.04 35.14 0.10
C LEU A 450 -19.08 36.27 0.49
N PRO A 451 -18.78 36.49 1.80
CA PRO A 451 -17.88 37.54 2.23
C PRO A 451 -16.46 37.27 1.77
N CYS A 452 -15.71 38.32 1.40
CA CYS A 452 -14.28 38.18 1.13
C CYS A 452 -13.48 38.63 2.35
N PRO A 453 -12.53 37.85 2.82
CA PRO A 453 -11.64 38.24 3.91
C PRO A 453 -10.81 39.45 3.50
N ASN A 454 -10.66 40.46 4.38
CA ASN A 454 -9.84 41.63 4.11
C ASN A 454 -8.37 41.21 3.92
N ARG A 455 -7.81 41.57 2.79
CA ARG A 455 -6.44 41.22 2.34
C ARG A 455 -5.34 41.53 3.38
N LEU A 456 -5.56 42.53 4.26
CA LEU A 456 -4.57 43.01 5.25
C LEU A 456 -4.47 42.14 6.51
N ILE A 457 -5.43 41.24 6.79
CA ILE A 457 -5.41 40.42 8.00
C ILE A 457 -4.74 39.06 7.74
N TYR A 458 -4.73 38.61 6.48
CA TYR A 458 -4.25 37.26 6.14
C TYR A 458 -2.73 37.18 5.97
N GLU A 459 -2.05 38.28 5.59
CA GLU A 459 -0.58 38.30 5.49
C GLU A 459 0.13 38.31 6.85
N ALA A 460 -0.59 38.66 7.93
CA ALA A 460 -0.02 38.75 9.29
C ALA A 460 -0.12 37.45 10.11
N SER A 461 -0.90 36.44 9.68
CA SER A 461 -1.12 35.21 10.46
C SER A 461 -0.35 33.98 9.94
N PHE A 462 0.26 34.06 8.77
CA PHE A 462 1.14 33.03 8.23
C PHE A 462 2.50 33.62 7.92
N SER A 463 3.38 33.66 8.91
CA SER A 463 4.82 33.73 8.62
C SER A 463 5.25 32.33 8.15
N PRO A 464 5.76 32.18 6.93
CA PRO A 464 6.38 30.92 6.55
C PRO A 464 7.48 30.62 7.57
N PRO A 465 7.73 29.34 7.88
CA PRO A 465 8.81 28.96 8.79
C PRO A 465 10.09 29.64 8.33
N THR A 466 10.76 30.32 9.25
CA THR A 466 11.97 31.11 8.93
C THR A 466 13.01 30.18 8.31
N GLN A 467 13.87 30.72 7.43
CA GLN A 467 14.95 29.96 6.78
C GLN A 467 15.84 29.19 7.78
N ASP A 468 15.81 29.57 9.06
CA ASP A 468 16.52 28.91 10.14
C ASP A 468 15.81 27.61 10.61
N GLU A 469 14.48 27.54 10.58
CA GLU A 469 13.75 26.30 10.86
C GLU A 469 13.94 25.28 9.72
N VAL A 470 13.96 25.72 8.47
CA VAL A 470 14.29 24.87 7.31
C VAL A 470 15.74 24.37 7.37
N LYS A 471 16.66 25.15 7.92
CA LYS A 471 18.05 24.72 8.20
C LYS A 471 18.11 23.66 9.29
N TYR A 472 17.27 23.77 10.34
CA TYR A 472 17.24 22.79 11.43
C TYR A 472 16.88 21.39 10.94
N TYR A 473 15.90 21.26 10.02
CA TYR A 473 15.55 19.99 9.41
C TYR A 473 16.60 19.45 8.41
N LYS A 474 17.33 20.34 7.71
CA LYS A 474 18.46 19.95 6.86
C LYS A 474 19.70 19.52 7.65
N THR A 475 19.94 20.12 8.83
CA THR A 475 21.07 19.75 9.69
C THR A 475 20.80 18.50 10.52
N SER A 476 19.55 18.22 10.91
CA SER A 476 19.23 16.97 11.65
C SER A 476 19.41 15.71 10.80
N SER A 477 19.10 15.76 9.50
CA SER A 477 19.36 14.61 8.60
C SER A 477 20.86 14.40 8.31
N SER A 478 21.67 15.49 8.28
CA SER A 478 23.13 15.36 8.11
C SER A 478 23.84 14.94 9.41
N HIS A 479 23.33 15.30 10.59
CA HIS A 479 23.88 14.84 11.87
C HIS A 479 23.60 13.36 12.15
N MET A 480 22.48 12.80 11.66
CA MET A 480 22.24 11.35 11.77
C MET A 480 23.23 10.53 10.92
N LEU A 481 23.61 11.03 9.74
CA LEU A 481 24.62 10.39 8.90
C LEU A 481 26.03 10.47 9.49
N VAL A 482 26.38 11.57 10.17
CA VAL A 482 27.69 11.75 10.82
C VAL A 482 27.81 10.91 12.09
N ALA A 483 26.73 10.76 12.87
CA ALA A 483 26.74 9.93 14.07
C ALA A 483 26.91 8.43 13.75
N THR A 484 26.37 7.94 12.64
CA THR A 484 26.53 6.54 12.21
C THR A 484 27.93 6.25 11.67
N THR A 485 28.56 7.22 10.98
CA THR A 485 29.94 7.05 10.48
C THR A 485 31.00 7.14 11.58
N VAL A 486 30.82 7.97 12.59
CA VAL A 486 31.72 8.07 13.74
C VAL A 486 31.66 6.81 14.61
N ASN A 487 30.48 6.22 14.82
CA ASN A 487 30.35 4.97 15.56
C ASN A 487 30.95 3.76 14.80
N LEU A 488 30.93 3.75 13.47
CA LEU A 488 31.60 2.71 12.66
C LEU A 488 33.12 2.85 12.71
N LEU A 489 33.67 4.08 12.72
CA LEU A 489 35.11 4.32 12.85
C LEU A 489 35.65 3.97 14.23
N LEU A 490 34.88 4.22 15.28
CA LEU A 490 35.28 3.85 16.67
C LEU A 490 35.22 2.35 16.90
N SER A 491 34.33 1.61 16.23
CA SER A 491 34.28 0.14 16.32
C SER A 491 35.42 -0.56 15.56
N VAL A 492 35.96 0.05 14.51
CA VAL A 492 37.11 -0.47 13.77
C VAL A 492 38.44 -0.21 14.51
N LEU A 493 38.55 0.90 15.24
CA LEU A 493 39.74 1.23 16.06
C LEU A 493 39.81 0.43 17.36
N ALA A 494 38.72 -0.23 17.79
CA ALA A 494 38.71 -1.09 18.97
C ALA A 494 39.09 -2.57 18.65
N ILE A 495 39.30 -2.91 17.37
CA ILE A 495 39.64 -4.27 16.90
C ILE A 495 41.08 -4.31 16.33
N LEU A 496 41.76 -3.17 16.24
CA LEU A 496 43.22 -3.06 16.00
C LEU A 496 43.96 -2.75 17.31
#